data_665dcbc3d4ced4f2e546b99eab0930a3
#
_entry.id   665dcbc3d4ced4f2e546b99eab0930a3
#
_cell.length_a   1.000
_cell.length_b   1.000
_cell.length_c   1.000
_cell.angle_alpha   90.00
_cell.angle_beta   90.00
_cell.angle_gamma   90.00
#
_symmetry.space_group_name_H-M   'P 1'
#
loop_
_entity.id
_entity.type
_entity.pdbx_description
1 polymer ?
#
loop_
_entity_poly.entity_id
_entity_poly.type
_entity_poly.pdbx_seq_one_letter_code
_entity_poly.pdbx_strand_id
1 'polypeptide(L)'
;VSGGLLNAYQLTSKFDSFQKMGKQSGFLFYIPAWNTSKIDPITGFVNLLDTRYQNVEKAKVFFSKFDAIRYNKDKDWFEFNLDYDKFGKKAEGTRTKWTLCTRGMRIDTFRNKEKNSQWDNHEVDLTAEMKSLLEHYYIDIHGNLKDAISAQTDKVFFTGLLHILKLTLQMRNSITGTETDYLISPVADENGIFYDSRSCGDELPENADANGA
;
A
#
# COMPACT_ATOMS: atom_id res chain seq x y z
N VAL A 1 18.09 -0.02 -4.31
CA VAL A 1 18.08 0.37 -5.74
C VAL A 1 19.21 -0.31 -6.51
N SER A 2 20.40 -0.47 -5.92
CA SER A 2 21.54 -1.10 -6.59
C SER A 2 21.36 -2.58 -6.93
N GLY A 3 20.61 -3.34 -6.14
CA GLY A 3 20.39 -4.78 -6.37
C GLY A 3 19.53 -5.10 -7.60
N GLY A 4 18.59 -4.22 -7.98
CA GLY A 4 17.75 -4.41 -9.15
C GLY A 4 18.49 -4.24 -10.47
N LEU A 5 19.39 -3.28 -10.52
CA LEU A 5 20.22 -3.03 -11.71
C LEU A 5 21.25 -4.15 -11.99
N LEU A 6 21.74 -4.81 -10.93
CA LEU A 6 22.67 -5.93 -11.08
C LEU A 6 22.02 -7.19 -11.67
N ASN A 7 20.69 -7.28 -11.62
CA ASN A 7 19.91 -8.39 -12.17
C ASN A 7 19.20 -8.04 -13.49
N ALA A 8 19.55 -6.92 -14.12
CA ALA A 8 19.07 -6.61 -15.45
C ALA A 8 19.84 -7.43 -16.50
N TYR A 9 19.09 -8.09 -17.38
CA TYR A 9 19.64 -8.90 -18.46
C TYR A 9 19.25 -8.32 -19.81
N GLN A 10 20.23 -8.25 -20.69
CA GLN A 10 20.03 -7.70 -22.02
C GLN A 10 19.76 -8.84 -23.01
N LEU A 11 18.66 -8.75 -23.75
CA LEU A 11 18.30 -9.71 -24.78
C LEU A 11 18.63 -9.15 -26.17
N THR A 12 19.34 -9.93 -26.97
CA THR A 12 19.71 -9.55 -28.35
C THR A 12 18.64 -9.88 -29.35
N SER A 13 17.80 -10.86 -29.08
CA SER A 13 16.70 -11.30 -29.94
C SER A 13 15.58 -11.92 -29.14
N LYS A 14 14.37 -11.92 -29.69
CA LYS A 14 13.18 -12.58 -29.10
C LYS A 14 13.32 -14.11 -28.98
N PHE A 15 14.30 -14.68 -29.65
CA PHE A 15 14.58 -16.13 -29.63
C PHE A 15 15.68 -16.51 -28.64
N ASP A 16 16.33 -15.54 -28.02
CA ASP A 16 17.34 -15.83 -27.04
C ASP A 16 16.71 -16.44 -25.79
N SER A 17 17.28 -17.55 -25.32
CA SER A 17 16.78 -18.19 -24.11
C SER A 17 17.26 -17.43 -22.88
N PHE A 18 16.48 -17.47 -21.81
CA PHE A 18 16.83 -16.89 -20.52
C PHE A 18 18.17 -17.41 -19.96
N GLN A 19 18.61 -18.59 -20.36
CA GLN A 19 19.92 -19.16 -19.96
C GLN A 19 21.12 -18.42 -20.56
N LYS A 20 20.92 -17.68 -21.66
CA LYS A 20 21.97 -16.87 -22.29
C LYS A 20 22.02 -15.45 -21.79
N MET A 21 21.13 -15.05 -20.90
CA MET A 21 21.11 -13.71 -20.32
C MET A 21 22.43 -13.41 -19.58
N GLY A 22 22.93 -12.19 -19.75
CA GLY A 22 24.17 -11.72 -19.13
C GLY A 22 25.41 -11.77 -20.00
N LYS A 23 25.36 -12.38 -21.23
CA LYS A 23 26.48 -12.42 -22.18
C LYS A 23 26.23 -11.69 -23.49
N GLN A 24 25.10 -10.96 -23.59
CA GLN A 24 24.65 -10.41 -24.85
C GLN A 24 24.58 -8.90 -24.80
N SER A 25 24.83 -8.26 -25.91
CA SER A 25 24.65 -6.82 -26.14
C SER A 25 23.43 -6.63 -27.03
N GLY A 26 22.38 -5.95 -26.56
CA GLY A 26 21.14 -5.67 -27.28
C GLY A 26 20.37 -4.52 -26.65
N PHE A 27 19.16 -4.25 -27.13
CA PHE A 27 18.32 -3.15 -26.66
C PHE A 27 17.23 -3.56 -25.68
N LEU A 28 17.04 -4.87 -25.43
CA LEU A 28 16.03 -5.37 -24.51
C LEU A 28 16.68 -5.75 -23.19
N PHE A 29 16.13 -5.23 -22.10
CA PHE A 29 16.55 -5.54 -20.75
C PHE A 29 15.41 -6.27 -20.04
N TYR A 30 15.74 -7.35 -19.34
CA TYR A 30 14.84 -7.99 -18.41
C TYR A 30 15.02 -7.38 -17.02
N ILE A 31 13.96 -6.78 -16.51
CA ILE A 31 13.91 -6.21 -15.16
C ILE A 31 12.91 -7.04 -14.35
N PRO A 32 13.32 -7.64 -13.22
CA PRO A 32 12.40 -8.36 -12.38
C PRO A 32 11.35 -7.41 -11.79
N ALA A 33 10.07 -7.64 -12.07
CA ALA A 33 8.95 -6.85 -11.53
C ALA A 33 8.60 -7.22 -10.07
N TRP A 34 9.55 -7.79 -9.32
CA TRP A 34 9.32 -8.26 -7.97
C TRP A 34 9.16 -7.09 -7.00
N ASN A 35 8.04 -7.08 -6.25
CA ASN A 35 7.67 -6.02 -5.29
C ASN A 35 7.42 -4.62 -5.88
N THR A 36 7.35 -4.43 -7.19
CA THR A 36 7.06 -3.12 -7.80
C THR A 36 5.77 -2.49 -7.29
N SER A 37 4.74 -3.31 -7.03
CA SER A 37 3.46 -2.88 -6.45
C SER A 37 3.49 -2.54 -4.95
N LYS A 38 4.65 -2.63 -4.30
CA LYS A 38 4.83 -2.42 -2.85
C LYS A 38 5.83 -1.34 -2.50
N ILE A 39 6.46 -0.73 -3.51
CA ILE A 39 7.49 0.28 -3.34
C ILE A 39 7.00 1.60 -3.94
N ASP A 40 7.08 2.66 -3.14
CA ASP A 40 6.91 4.03 -3.63
C ASP A 40 8.23 4.48 -4.27
N PRO A 41 8.24 4.76 -5.57
CA PRO A 41 9.48 5.08 -6.29
C PRO A 41 10.08 6.43 -5.89
N ILE A 42 9.28 7.34 -5.32
CA ILE A 42 9.71 8.69 -4.94
C ILE A 42 10.27 8.70 -3.51
N THR A 43 9.51 8.14 -2.56
CA THR A 43 9.89 8.21 -1.15
C THR A 43 10.74 7.02 -0.69
N GLY A 44 10.74 5.93 -1.46
CA GLY A 44 11.36 4.66 -1.07
C GLY A 44 10.55 3.92 0.01
N PHE A 45 9.31 4.33 0.28
CA PHE A 45 8.44 3.59 1.20
C PHE A 45 8.17 2.18 0.65
N VAL A 46 8.31 1.18 1.52
CA VAL A 46 8.02 -0.21 1.20
C VAL A 46 6.96 -0.74 2.14
N ASN A 47 5.89 -1.33 1.62
CA ASN A 47 4.88 -1.99 2.45
C ASN A 47 5.41 -3.32 3.00
N LEU A 48 5.75 -3.34 4.30
CA LEU A 48 6.25 -4.53 5.01
C LEU A 48 5.25 -5.07 6.05
N LEU A 49 4.09 -4.45 6.22
CA LEU A 49 3.13 -4.85 7.25
C LEU A 49 2.28 -6.04 6.80
N ASP A 50 2.00 -6.94 7.72
CA ASP A 50 1.01 -8.02 7.57
C ASP A 50 -0.28 -7.63 8.27
N THR A 51 -1.31 -7.33 7.49
CA THR A 51 -2.63 -6.87 7.97
C THR A 51 -3.66 -7.99 8.06
N ARG A 52 -3.25 -9.26 8.01
CA ARG A 52 -4.19 -10.38 8.12
C ARG A 52 -4.76 -10.49 9.54
N TYR A 53 -6.08 -10.50 9.62
CA TYR A 53 -6.75 -10.73 10.89
C TYR A 53 -6.49 -12.18 11.39
N GLN A 54 -6.14 -12.33 12.66
CA GLN A 54 -5.98 -13.62 13.32
C GLN A 54 -6.98 -13.77 14.48
N ASN A 55 -6.92 -12.85 15.43
CA ASN A 55 -7.87 -12.72 16.54
C ASN A 55 -7.79 -11.30 17.12
N VAL A 56 -8.71 -10.98 18.04
CA VAL A 56 -8.80 -9.66 18.67
C VAL A 56 -7.52 -9.28 19.41
N GLU A 57 -6.97 -10.17 20.21
CA GLU A 57 -5.77 -9.87 21.02
C GLU A 57 -4.55 -9.54 20.14
N LYS A 58 -4.34 -10.32 19.08
CA LYS A 58 -3.26 -10.04 18.12
C LYS A 58 -3.48 -8.74 17.35
N ALA A 59 -4.74 -8.42 17.02
CA ALA A 59 -5.07 -7.15 16.41
C ALA A 59 -4.80 -5.97 17.35
N LYS A 60 -5.16 -6.05 18.62
CA LYS A 60 -4.80 -5.06 19.65
C LYS A 60 -3.29 -4.86 19.76
N VAL A 61 -2.53 -5.96 19.85
CA VAL A 61 -1.07 -5.92 19.89
C VAL A 61 -0.50 -5.28 18.62
N PHE A 62 -1.08 -5.57 17.45
CA PHE A 62 -0.66 -4.97 16.20
C PHE A 62 -0.86 -3.45 16.20
N PHE A 63 -2.07 -2.96 16.54
CA PHE A 63 -2.35 -1.52 16.57
C PHE A 63 -1.63 -0.79 17.71
N SER A 64 -1.31 -1.44 18.82
CA SER A 64 -0.52 -0.84 19.90
C SER A 64 0.90 -0.44 19.49
N LYS A 65 1.46 -1.07 18.45
CA LYS A 65 2.79 -0.79 17.91
C LYS A 65 2.90 0.54 17.15
N PHE A 66 1.78 1.08 16.68
CA PHE A 66 1.78 2.41 16.07
C PHE A 66 2.13 3.47 17.12
N ASP A 67 2.91 4.47 16.74
CA ASP A 67 3.26 5.60 17.63
C ASP A 67 2.01 6.43 17.94
N ALA A 68 1.23 6.75 16.91
CA ALA A 68 -0.05 7.43 17.01
C ALA A 68 -1.00 7.00 15.91
N ILE A 69 -2.30 7.06 16.20
CA ILE A 69 -3.38 6.96 15.23
C ILE A 69 -4.28 8.15 15.50
N ARG A 70 -4.45 9.03 14.52
CA ARG A 70 -5.17 10.29 14.72
C ARG A 70 -5.88 10.74 13.44
N TYR A 71 -6.91 11.56 13.61
CA TYR A 71 -7.55 12.29 12.52
C TYR A 71 -6.90 13.65 12.35
N ASN A 72 -6.46 13.96 11.15
CA ASN A 72 -5.94 15.26 10.77
C ASN A 72 -7.09 16.09 10.17
N LYS A 73 -7.63 17.03 10.97
CA LYS A 73 -8.78 17.85 10.59
C LYS A 73 -8.49 18.78 9.40
N ASP A 74 -7.27 19.32 9.32
CA ASP A 74 -6.91 20.30 8.28
C ASP A 74 -6.76 19.64 6.91
N LYS A 75 -6.40 18.36 6.91
CA LYS A 75 -6.15 17.55 5.72
C LYS A 75 -7.31 16.64 5.37
N ASP A 76 -8.25 16.45 6.29
CA ASP A 76 -9.39 15.53 6.20
C ASP A 76 -8.99 14.08 5.88
N TRP A 77 -8.06 13.52 6.67
CA TRP A 77 -7.70 12.10 6.63
C TRP A 77 -7.21 11.58 7.97
N PHE A 78 -7.10 10.25 8.11
CA PHE A 78 -6.47 9.62 9.26
C PHE A 78 -4.99 9.36 9.00
N GLU A 79 -4.19 9.50 10.04
CA GLU A 79 -2.75 9.27 10.05
C GLU A 79 -2.42 8.12 10.99
N PHE A 80 -1.64 7.15 10.47
CA PHE A 80 -1.06 6.07 11.24
C PHE A 80 0.45 6.27 11.26
N ASN A 81 0.97 6.73 12.40
CA ASN A 81 2.40 6.91 12.60
C ASN A 81 3.03 5.58 13.01
N LEU A 82 3.93 5.07 12.22
CA LEU A 82 4.57 3.79 12.46
C LEU A 82 6.09 3.91 12.50
N ASP A 83 6.71 3.01 13.26
CA ASP A 83 8.13 2.74 13.21
C ASP A 83 8.32 1.23 12.94
N TYR A 84 8.95 0.89 11.82
CA TYR A 84 9.15 -0.52 11.42
C TYR A 84 9.93 -1.33 12.44
N ASP A 85 10.80 -0.72 13.23
CA ASP A 85 11.52 -1.41 14.30
C ASP A 85 10.57 -2.04 15.33
N LYS A 86 9.45 -1.37 15.64
CA LYS A 86 8.41 -1.89 16.55
C LYS A 86 7.66 -3.11 15.97
N PHE A 87 7.64 -3.23 14.65
CA PHE A 87 7.03 -4.35 13.94
C PHE A 87 8.03 -5.48 13.64
N GLY A 88 9.30 -5.33 14.04
CA GLY A 88 10.37 -6.29 13.74
C GLY A 88 10.66 -6.40 12.24
N LYS A 89 10.43 -5.31 11.50
CA LYS A 89 10.67 -5.22 10.06
C LYS A 89 11.90 -4.38 9.80
N LYS A 90 12.79 -4.87 8.97
CA LYS A 90 13.98 -4.13 8.51
C LYS A 90 13.98 -4.15 6.99
N ALA A 91 14.06 -2.98 6.41
CA ALA A 91 14.41 -2.81 5.01
C ALA A 91 15.77 -2.09 5.00
N GLU A 92 16.80 -2.76 4.49
CA GLU A 92 18.15 -2.19 4.44
C GLU A 92 18.14 -0.87 3.66
N GLY A 93 18.73 0.17 4.27
CA GLY A 93 18.86 1.49 3.65
C GLY A 93 17.59 2.32 3.59
N THR A 94 16.49 1.89 4.22
CA THR A 94 15.24 2.65 4.24
C THR A 94 15.00 3.32 5.59
N ARG A 95 14.33 4.44 5.53
CA ARG A 95 13.76 5.14 6.68
C ARG A 95 12.79 4.20 7.42
N THR A 96 12.87 4.14 8.75
CA THR A 96 12.03 3.24 9.56
C THR A 96 10.70 3.87 9.98
N LYS A 97 10.65 5.20 10.08
CA LYS A 97 9.48 5.95 10.56
C LYS A 97 8.69 6.55 9.41
N TRP A 98 7.41 6.24 9.38
CA TRP A 98 6.49 6.66 8.34
C TRP A 98 5.16 7.14 8.91
N THR A 99 4.47 8.01 8.18
CA THR A 99 3.09 8.39 8.44
C THR A 99 2.24 7.92 7.26
N LEU A 100 1.41 6.92 7.49
CA LEU A 100 0.44 6.46 6.49
C LEU A 100 -0.81 7.30 6.58
N CYS A 101 -1.34 7.73 5.45
CA CYS A 101 -2.54 8.57 5.36
C CYS A 101 -3.65 7.86 4.59
N THR A 102 -4.89 7.93 5.10
CA THR A 102 -6.08 7.37 4.42
C THR A 102 -6.54 8.26 3.25
N ARG A 103 -5.58 8.84 2.52
CA ARG A 103 -5.89 9.75 1.42
C ARG A 103 -6.30 8.99 0.17
N GLY A 104 -7.39 9.46 -0.46
CA GLY A 104 -7.82 9.08 -1.80
C GLY A 104 -8.57 7.75 -1.86
N MET A 105 -8.94 7.40 -3.08
CA MET A 105 -9.67 6.18 -3.40
C MET A 105 -8.74 4.99 -3.55
N ARG A 106 -9.26 3.79 -3.26
CA ARG A 106 -8.59 2.51 -3.57
C ARG A 106 -9.58 1.58 -4.24
N ILE A 107 -9.06 0.69 -5.06
CA ILE A 107 -9.84 -0.37 -5.67
C ILE A 107 -9.78 -1.60 -4.77
N ASP A 108 -10.89 -1.89 -4.10
CA ASP A 108 -11.04 -3.15 -3.37
C ASP A 108 -11.52 -4.25 -4.31
N THR A 109 -10.82 -5.36 -4.30
CA THR A 109 -11.14 -6.54 -5.11
C THR A 109 -11.59 -7.66 -4.20
N PHE A 110 -12.82 -8.14 -4.39
CA PHE A 110 -13.45 -9.11 -3.53
C PHE A 110 -14.20 -10.19 -4.31
N ARG A 111 -14.52 -11.30 -3.63
CA ARG A 111 -15.37 -12.34 -4.17
C ARG A 111 -16.84 -11.99 -3.94
N ASN A 112 -17.57 -11.69 -5.01
CA ASN A 112 -18.98 -11.35 -4.93
C ASN A 112 -19.82 -12.63 -4.87
N LYS A 113 -20.45 -12.89 -3.71
CA LYS A 113 -21.29 -14.08 -3.47
C LYS A 113 -22.54 -14.09 -4.33
N GLU A 114 -23.10 -12.93 -4.67
CA GLU A 114 -24.28 -12.81 -5.50
C GLU A 114 -23.99 -13.12 -6.98
N LYS A 115 -22.74 -12.99 -7.40
CA LYS A 115 -22.24 -13.31 -8.73
C LYS A 115 -21.48 -14.65 -8.76
N ASN A 116 -21.97 -15.67 -8.09
CA ASN A 116 -21.35 -17.01 -8.05
C ASN A 116 -19.86 -16.99 -7.62
N SER A 117 -19.51 -16.13 -6.66
CA SER A 117 -18.13 -15.95 -6.18
C SER A 117 -17.15 -15.51 -7.27
N GLN A 118 -17.59 -14.86 -8.32
CA GLN A 118 -16.71 -14.18 -9.26
C GLN A 118 -16.02 -12.98 -8.62
N TRP A 119 -14.87 -12.61 -9.15
CA TRP A 119 -14.16 -11.39 -8.71
C TRP A 119 -14.94 -10.15 -9.13
N ASP A 120 -15.09 -9.23 -8.19
CA ASP A 120 -15.72 -7.93 -8.40
C ASP A 120 -14.84 -6.85 -7.78
N ASN A 121 -15.02 -5.60 -8.22
CA ASN A 121 -14.24 -4.46 -7.77
C ASN A 121 -15.18 -3.31 -7.43
N HIS A 122 -14.82 -2.53 -6.42
CA HIS A 122 -15.44 -1.24 -6.16
C HIS A 122 -14.40 -0.24 -5.66
N GLU A 123 -14.66 1.04 -5.91
CA GLU A 123 -13.84 2.11 -5.38
C GLU A 123 -14.24 2.43 -3.94
N VAL A 124 -13.24 2.57 -3.07
CA VAL A 124 -13.40 2.82 -1.65
C VAL A 124 -12.71 4.11 -1.27
N ASP A 125 -13.46 5.07 -0.75
CA ASP A 125 -12.90 6.23 -0.06
C ASP A 125 -12.43 5.82 1.33
N LEU A 126 -11.11 5.77 1.52
CA LEU A 126 -10.51 5.27 2.75
C LEU A 126 -10.87 6.12 3.98
N THR A 127 -10.97 7.43 3.81
CA THR A 127 -11.31 8.34 4.91
C THR A 127 -12.77 8.21 5.30
N ALA A 128 -13.66 8.11 4.32
CA ALA A 128 -15.09 7.91 4.57
C ALA A 128 -15.35 6.55 5.24
N GLU A 129 -14.69 5.47 4.79
CA GLU A 129 -14.79 4.15 5.41
C GLU A 129 -14.28 4.16 6.86
N MET A 130 -13.16 4.84 7.13
CA MET A 130 -12.65 4.95 8.49
C MET A 130 -13.60 5.75 9.40
N LYS A 131 -14.17 6.87 8.91
CA LYS A 131 -15.16 7.64 9.64
C LYS A 131 -16.39 6.79 9.95
N SER A 132 -16.92 6.08 8.96
CA SER A 132 -18.10 5.21 9.10
C SER A 132 -17.86 4.09 10.13
N LEU A 133 -16.68 3.45 10.08
CA LEU A 133 -16.31 2.43 11.04
C LEU A 133 -16.27 3.00 12.47
N LEU A 134 -15.60 4.13 12.69
CA LEU A 134 -15.49 4.73 14.02
C LEU A 134 -16.84 5.21 14.56
N GLU A 135 -17.67 5.82 13.70
CA GLU A 135 -19.02 6.26 14.05
C GLU A 135 -19.91 5.08 14.47
N HIS A 136 -19.86 3.97 13.73
CA HIS A 136 -20.61 2.76 14.06
C HIS A 136 -20.31 2.23 15.48
N TYR A 137 -19.07 2.43 15.94
CA TYR A 137 -18.63 2.02 17.27
C TYR A 137 -18.60 3.17 18.29
N TYR A 138 -19.22 4.31 17.97
CA TYR A 138 -19.31 5.51 18.83
C TYR A 138 -17.95 6.03 19.30
N ILE A 139 -16.92 5.93 18.45
CA ILE A 139 -15.59 6.42 18.74
C ILE A 139 -15.45 7.85 18.23
N ASP A 140 -15.10 8.79 19.12
CA ASP A 140 -14.81 10.16 18.75
C ASP A 140 -13.52 10.23 17.91
N ILE A 141 -13.65 10.71 16.67
CA ILE A 141 -12.54 10.84 15.72
C ILE A 141 -11.50 11.88 16.15
N HIS A 142 -11.87 12.83 17.00
CA HIS A 142 -10.99 13.88 17.54
C HIS A 142 -10.29 13.47 18.84
N GLY A 143 -10.66 12.32 19.39
CA GLY A 143 -10.08 11.77 20.61
C GLY A 143 -8.75 11.02 20.37
N ASN A 144 -8.29 10.36 21.41
CA ASN A 144 -7.15 9.45 21.31
C ASN A 144 -7.59 8.12 20.68
N LEU A 145 -7.47 8.03 19.35
CA LEU A 145 -7.90 6.84 18.62
C LEU A 145 -7.14 5.57 19.01
N LYS A 146 -5.87 5.69 19.40
CA LYS A 146 -5.08 4.53 19.81
C LYS A 146 -5.64 3.88 21.08
N ASP A 147 -6.03 4.69 22.07
CA ASP A 147 -6.65 4.20 23.31
C ASP A 147 -8.05 3.65 23.04
N ALA A 148 -8.84 4.36 22.23
CA ALA A 148 -10.18 3.93 21.84
C ALA A 148 -10.16 2.58 21.09
N ILE A 149 -9.21 2.37 20.17
CA ILE A 149 -9.00 1.10 19.47
C ILE A 149 -8.60 0.00 20.45
N SER A 150 -7.70 0.27 21.40
CA SER A 150 -7.25 -0.70 22.40
C SER A 150 -8.38 -1.16 23.32
N ALA A 151 -9.37 -0.31 23.56
CA ALA A 151 -10.54 -0.62 24.39
C ALA A 151 -11.56 -1.54 23.67
N GLN A 152 -11.53 -1.63 22.33
CA GLN A 152 -12.46 -2.45 21.56
C GLN A 152 -12.22 -3.94 21.77
N THR A 153 -13.30 -4.73 21.70
CA THR A 153 -13.26 -6.20 21.83
C THR A 153 -13.95 -6.93 20.69
N ASP A 154 -14.57 -6.18 19.78
CA ASP A 154 -15.35 -6.74 18.69
C ASP A 154 -14.44 -7.21 17.54
N LYS A 155 -14.68 -8.44 17.08
CA LYS A 155 -14.02 -9.03 15.91
C LYS A 155 -14.28 -8.24 14.63
N VAL A 156 -15.53 -7.78 14.44
CA VAL A 156 -15.95 -7.08 13.20
C VAL A 156 -15.24 -5.74 13.11
N PHE A 157 -15.12 -5.02 14.23
CA PHE A 157 -14.33 -3.79 14.33
C PHE A 157 -12.89 -4.00 13.84
N PHE A 158 -12.18 -4.97 14.41
CA PHE A 158 -10.77 -5.20 14.06
C PHE A 158 -10.60 -5.73 12.63
N THR A 159 -11.55 -6.52 12.13
CA THR A 159 -11.52 -6.97 10.74
C THR A 159 -11.69 -5.79 9.79
N GLY A 160 -12.63 -4.88 10.07
CA GLY A 160 -12.85 -3.66 9.28
C GLY A 160 -11.63 -2.73 9.33
N LEU A 161 -11.09 -2.48 10.53
CA LEU A 161 -9.94 -1.59 10.70
C LEU A 161 -8.68 -2.12 10.00
N LEU A 162 -8.41 -3.44 10.08
CA LEU A 162 -7.32 -4.08 9.35
C LEU A 162 -7.53 -4.06 7.84
N HIS A 163 -8.79 -4.15 7.38
CA HIS A 163 -9.12 -4.03 5.97
C HIS A 163 -8.86 -2.62 5.43
N ILE A 164 -9.28 -1.59 6.16
CA ILE A 164 -8.99 -0.18 5.82
C ILE A 164 -7.47 0.05 5.78
N LEU A 165 -6.73 -0.44 6.77
CA LEU A 165 -5.28 -0.34 6.77
C LEU A 165 -4.63 -1.11 5.59
N LYS A 166 -5.14 -2.29 5.25
CA LYS A 166 -4.71 -3.06 4.08
C LYS A 166 -4.87 -2.24 2.80
N LEU A 167 -6.05 -1.62 2.61
CA LEU A 167 -6.31 -0.77 1.46
C LEU A 167 -5.46 0.51 1.48
N THR A 168 -5.23 1.11 2.66
CA THR A 168 -4.32 2.26 2.80
C THR A 168 -2.91 1.91 2.32
N LEU A 169 -2.42 0.71 2.66
CA LEU A 169 -1.11 0.21 2.25
C LEU A 169 -1.05 -0.30 0.80
N GLN A 170 -2.20 -0.44 0.15
CA GLN A 170 -2.29 -0.85 -1.25
C GLN A 170 -1.88 0.30 -2.16
N MET A 171 -0.69 0.23 -2.74
CA MET A 171 -0.23 1.25 -3.68
C MET A 171 -0.77 1.02 -5.08
N ARG A 172 -0.74 -0.21 -5.60
CA ARG A 172 -1.27 -0.53 -6.92
C ARG A 172 -2.79 -0.68 -6.88
N ASN A 173 -3.46 0.00 -7.80
CA ASN A 173 -4.89 -0.06 -8.04
C ASN A 173 -5.14 -0.46 -9.49
N SER A 174 -5.71 -1.65 -9.71
CA SER A 174 -5.94 -2.18 -11.05
C SER A 174 -7.26 -2.93 -11.13
N ILE A 175 -7.90 -2.87 -12.30
CA ILE A 175 -9.10 -3.63 -12.61
C ILE A 175 -8.79 -4.51 -13.81
N THR A 176 -8.86 -5.83 -13.62
CA THR A 176 -8.57 -6.80 -14.67
C THR A 176 -9.50 -6.62 -15.89
N GLY A 177 -8.91 -6.54 -17.07
CA GLY A 177 -9.65 -6.36 -18.32
C GLY A 177 -10.00 -4.93 -18.66
N THR A 178 -9.47 -3.94 -17.91
CA THR A 178 -9.59 -2.52 -18.20
C THR A 178 -8.21 -1.87 -18.29
N GLU A 179 -8.16 -0.59 -18.66
CA GLU A 179 -6.94 0.21 -18.68
C GLU A 179 -6.57 0.76 -17.27
N THR A 180 -7.40 0.50 -16.27
CA THR A 180 -7.17 0.99 -14.90
C THR A 180 -6.03 0.22 -14.25
N ASP A 181 -4.86 0.85 -14.19
CA ASP A 181 -3.66 0.31 -13.52
C ASP A 181 -2.72 1.47 -13.15
N TYR A 182 -2.75 1.89 -11.88
CA TYR A 182 -1.98 3.02 -11.40
C TYR A 182 -1.43 2.78 -9.99
N LEU A 183 -0.41 3.58 -9.63
CA LEU A 183 0.16 3.61 -8.28
C LEU A 183 -0.27 4.88 -7.55
N ILE A 184 -0.63 4.73 -6.27
CA ILE A 184 -0.85 5.85 -5.35
C ILE A 184 -0.21 5.55 -4.00
N SER A 185 0.65 6.45 -3.53
CA SER A 185 1.36 6.27 -2.27
C SER A 185 0.50 6.61 -1.05
N PRO A 186 0.59 5.85 0.05
CA PRO A 186 -0.01 6.20 1.33
C PRO A 186 0.83 7.20 2.13
N VAL A 187 2.04 7.52 1.68
CA VAL A 187 2.97 8.42 2.38
C VAL A 187 3.28 9.64 1.52
N ALA A 188 3.53 10.77 2.16
CA ALA A 188 3.98 11.98 1.49
C ALA A 188 5.50 12.05 1.46
N ASP A 189 6.03 12.76 0.46
CA ASP A 189 7.43 13.18 0.39
C ASP A 189 7.75 14.29 1.42
N GLU A 190 8.96 14.85 1.34
CA GLU A 190 9.42 15.94 2.21
C GLU A 190 8.64 17.25 2.02
N ASN A 191 8.01 17.42 0.86
CA ASN A 191 7.18 18.59 0.51
C ASN A 191 5.69 18.39 0.86
N GLY A 192 5.33 17.24 1.41
CA GLY A 192 3.94 16.88 1.70
C GLY A 192 3.15 16.41 0.49
N ILE A 193 3.82 16.06 -0.61
CA ILE A 193 3.22 15.59 -1.86
C ILE A 193 3.17 14.05 -1.85
N PHE A 194 2.01 13.50 -2.21
CA PHE A 194 1.83 12.06 -2.36
C PHE A 194 2.05 11.67 -3.81
N TYR A 195 2.83 10.64 -4.01
CA TYR A 195 3.00 10.08 -5.34
C TYR A 195 1.69 9.48 -5.86
N ASP A 196 1.32 9.86 -7.09
CA ASP A 196 0.19 9.30 -7.84
C ASP A 196 0.64 9.24 -9.31
N SER A 197 0.77 8.02 -9.85
CA SER A 197 1.31 7.83 -11.21
C SER A 197 0.45 8.47 -12.30
N ARG A 198 -0.83 8.73 -12.01
CA ARG A 198 -1.74 9.44 -12.95
C ARG A 198 -1.42 10.93 -13.10
N SER A 199 -0.66 11.50 -12.19
CA SER A 199 -0.33 12.93 -12.14
C SER A 199 1.17 13.23 -12.23
N CYS A 200 2.01 12.23 -12.47
CA CYS A 200 3.48 12.43 -12.54
C CYS A 200 4.00 12.99 -13.88
N GLY A 201 3.12 13.28 -14.83
CA GLY A 201 3.51 13.84 -16.14
C GLY A 201 4.32 12.86 -16.98
N ASP A 202 5.25 13.39 -17.79
CA ASP A 202 6.06 12.59 -18.72
C ASP A 202 7.30 11.95 -18.05
N GLU A 203 7.54 12.21 -16.76
CA GLU A 203 8.76 11.74 -16.08
C GLU A 203 8.70 10.25 -15.73
N LEU A 204 7.52 9.74 -15.37
CA LEU A 204 7.30 8.34 -15.02
C LEU A 204 6.04 7.81 -15.72
N PRO A 205 6.03 6.52 -16.12
CA PRO A 205 4.85 5.91 -16.73
C PRO A 205 3.65 5.91 -15.79
N GLU A 206 2.45 6.16 -16.32
CA GLU A 206 1.20 6.04 -15.55
C GLU A 206 0.93 4.59 -15.10
N ASN A 207 1.22 3.63 -15.98
CA ASN A 207 1.01 2.21 -15.72
C ASN A 207 1.89 1.71 -14.58
N ALA A 208 1.29 1.03 -13.60
CA ALA A 208 1.94 0.59 -12.39
C ALA A 208 3.10 -0.39 -12.61
N ASP A 209 3.01 -1.29 -13.59
CA ASP A 209 4.07 -2.25 -13.89
C ASP A 209 5.27 -1.57 -14.55
N ALA A 210 5.03 -0.64 -15.46
CA ALA A 210 6.08 0.13 -16.12
C ALA A 210 6.75 1.12 -15.16
N ASN A 211 5.97 1.69 -14.24
CA ASN A 211 6.45 2.66 -13.25
C ASN A 211 7.35 2.01 -12.18
N GLY A 212 7.05 0.77 -11.82
CA GLY A 212 7.82 0.03 -10.82
C GLY A 212 9.06 -0.70 -11.38
N ALA A 213 9.28 -0.65 -12.68
CA ALA A 213 10.42 -1.26 -13.36
C ALA A 213 11.60 -0.29 -13.48
#